data_47030d4ea712355c2aaba9cff8692268
#
_entry.id   47030d4ea712355c2aaba9cff8692268
#
_cell.length_a   1.000
_cell.length_b   1.000
_cell.length_c   1.000
_cell.angle_alpha   90.00
_cell.angle_beta   90.00
_cell.angle_gamma   90.00
#
_symmetry.space_group_name_H-M   'P 1'
#
loop_
_entity.id
_entity.type
_entity.pdbx_description
1 polymer ?
#
loop_
_entity_poly.entity_id
_entity_poly.type
_entity_poly.pdbx_seq_one_letter_code
_entity_poly.pdbx_strand_id
1 'polypeptide(L)'
;GLVLAGGTDVDPARYGEPPHPAAYPPEPARDALELQLLEAAFAAGAPVFAICRGMQLLNVARGGGLIQHLPDVVGRERHADAPPVDAKHRPAHAVSIDGPGRLLGLLGPGPLDVNSRHHQAVDPARLGAGLRIAARADDGTVEALEPAQPGPGFLLAVQWHPEDIALGPPGPMREQARALFEAFAAAAREFAPA
;
A
#
# COMPACT_ATOMS: atom_id res chain seq x y z
N GLY A 1 2.90 -17.07 0.63
CA GLY A 1 2.43 -15.69 0.73
C GLY A 1 2.27 -15.02 -0.61
N LEU A 2 1.52 -13.94 -0.64
CA LEU A 2 1.25 -13.12 -1.83
C LEU A 2 1.84 -11.72 -1.65
N VAL A 3 2.61 -11.26 -2.64
CA VAL A 3 3.02 -9.84 -2.75
C VAL A 3 2.29 -9.24 -3.93
N LEU A 4 1.53 -8.15 -3.70
CA LEU A 4 0.97 -7.31 -4.75
C LEU A 4 1.88 -6.11 -4.96
N ALA A 5 2.43 -5.97 -6.15
CA ALA A 5 3.39 -4.92 -6.48
C ALA A 5 2.72 -3.62 -6.93
N GLY A 6 3.51 -2.55 -7.03
CA GLY A 6 3.13 -1.30 -7.68
C GLY A 6 2.81 -1.46 -9.17
N GLY A 7 2.25 -0.43 -9.78
CA GLY A 7 1.88 -0.42 -11.20
C GLY A 7 1.07 0.79 -11.61
N THR A 8 0.38 0.67 -12.75
CA THR A 8 -0.57 1.66 -13.27
C THR A 8 -1.84 1.73 -12.41
N ASP A 9 -2.79 2.56 -12.79
CA ASP A 9 -4.01 2.76 -12.03
C ASP A 9 -4.89 1.49 -12.00
N VAL A 10 -5.62 1.31 -10.90
CA VAL A 10 -6.70 0.32 -10.81
C VAL A 10 -7.88 0.81 -11.62
N ASP A 11 -8.49 -0.06 -12.43
CA ASP A 11 -9.64 0.28 -13.26
C ASP A 11 -10.80 0.87 -12.41
N PRO A 12 -11.21 2.12 -12.65
CA PRO A 12 -12.29 2.77 -11.90
C PRO A 12 -13.62 2.01 -11.93
N ALA A 13 -13.88 1.22 -12.98
CA ALA A 13 -15.04 0.36 -13.04
C ALA A 13 -15.11 -0.68 -11.91
N ARG A 14 -13.95 -1.04 -11.31
CA ARG A 14 -13.86 -1.98 -10.19
C ARG A 14 -14.46 -1.44 -8.89
N TYR A 15 -14.53 -0.11 -8.74
CA TYR A 15 -15.13 0.55 -7.57
C TYR A 15 -16.30 1.48 -7.95
N GLY A 16 -16.87 1.28 -9.17
CA GLY A 16 -18.13 1.88 -9.60
C GLY A 16 -18.05 3.34 -10.01
N GLU A 17 -16.88 3.81 -10.48
CA GLU A 17 -16.69 5.19 -10.89
C GLU A 17 -16.33 5.32 -12.38
N PRO A 18 -16.65 6.46 -13.01
CA PRO A 18 -16.11 6.79 -14.31
C PRO A 18 -14.61 7.14 -14.19
N PRO A 19 -13.80 6.94 -15.24
CA PRO A 19 -12.38 7.30 -15.21
C PRO A 19 -12.20 8.83 -15.12
N HIS A 20 -11.28 9.25 -14.25
CA HIS A 20 -10.84 10.63 -14.16
C HIS A 20 -9.98 11.01 -15.38
N PRO A 21 -10.04 12.25 -15.92
CA PRO A 21 -9.22 12.66 -17.07
C PRO A 21 -7.71 12.53 -16.87
N ALA A 22 -7.22 12.61 -15.63
CA ALA A 22 -5.80 12.44 -15.29
C ALA A 22 -5.44 10.99 -14.95
N ALA A 23 -6.40 10.04 -14.97
CA ALA A 23 -6.11 8.62 -14.71
C ALA A 23 -5.23 8.03 -15.81
N TYR A 24 -4.26 7.20 -15.42
CA TYR A 24 -3.49 6.41 -16.38
C TYR A 24 -4.32 5.24 -16.90
N PRO A 25 -4.04 4.77 -18.14
CA PRO A 25 -4.73 3.61 -18.68
C PRO A 25 -4.59 2.40 -17.73
N PRO A 26 -5.72 1.81 -17.28
CA PRO A 26 -5.68 0.63 -16.41
C PRO A 26 -5.25 -0.63 -17.18
N GLU A 27 -4.89 -1.66 -16.45
CA GLU A 27 -4.62 -3.00 -16.97
C GLU A 27 -5.70 -3.99 -16.50
N PRO A 28 -6.89 -4.05 -17.13
CA PRO A 28 -8.05 -4.82 -16.62
C PRO A 28 -7.78 -6.32 -16.44
N ALA A 29 -6.90 -6.90 -17.28
CA ALA A 29 -6.51 -8.30 -17.16
C ALA A 29 -5.64 -8.55 -15.92
N ARG A 30 -4.76 -7.61 -15.59
CA ARG A 30 -3.95 -7.63 -14.37
C ARG A 30 -4.82 -7.45 -13.13
N ASP A 31 -5.74 -6.49 -13.16
CA ASP A 31 -6.70 -6.29 -12.07
C ASP A 31 -7.48 -7.58 -11.79
N ALA A 32 -8.01 -8.22 -12.84
CA ALA A 32 -8.78 -9.45 -12.70
C ALA A 32 -7.93 -10.58 -12.09
N LEU A 33 -6.70 -10.76 -12.56
CA LEU A 33 -5.79 -11.77 -12.03
C LEU A 33 -5.43 -11.51 -10.57
N GLU A 34 -5.04 -10.28 -10.23
CA GLU A 34 -4.61 -9.94 -8.87
C GLU A 34 -5.76 -10.00 -7.86
N LEU A 35 -7.00 -9.66 -8.28
CA LEU A 35 -8.20 -9.85 -7.45
C LEU A 35 -8.46 -11.33 -7.16
N GLN A 36 -8.32 -12.22 -8.16
CA GLN A 36 -8.43 -13.67 -7.95
C GLN A 36 -7.34 -14.21 -7.02
N LEU A 37 -6.11 -13.72 -7.17
CA LEU A 37 -5.00 -14.09 -6.27
C LEU A 37 -5.24 -13.64 -4.83
N LEU A 38 -5.78 -12.43 -4.64
CA LEU A 38 -6.16 -11.93 -3.32
C LEU A 38 -7.26 -12.80 -2.69
N GLU A 39 -8.30 -13.13 -3.45
CA GLU A 39 -9.39 -13.98 -2.97
C GLU A 39 -8.87 -15.37 -2.57
N ALA A 40 -8.03 -15.99 -3.39
CA ALA A 40 -7.39 -17.26 -3.07
C ALA A 40 -6.47 -17.17 -1.84
N ALA A 41 -5.70 -16.09 -1.72
CA ALA A 41 -4.83 -15.87 -0.56
C ALA A 41 -5.64 -15.73 0.74
N PHE A 42 -6.73 -14.97 0.72
CA PHE A 42 -7.62 -14.84 1.87
C PHE A 42 -8.31 -16.15 2.23
N ALA A 43 -8.81 -16.90 1.25
CA ALA A 43 -9.42 -18.19 1.48
C ALA A 43 -8.45 -19.21 2.10
N ALA A 44 -7.19 -19.16 1.72
CA ALA A 44 -6.13 -20.00 2.26
C ALA A 44 -5.53 -19.49 3.59
N GLY A 45 -5.87 -18.27 4.04
CA GLY A 45 -5.20 -17.61 5.17
C GLY A 45 -3.73 -17.27 4.91
N ALA A 46 -3.36 -17.14 3.64
CA ALA A 46 -1.98 -16.89 3.25
C ALA A 46 -1.54 -15.45 3.61
N PRO A 47 -0.28 -15.24 4.00
CA PRO A 47 0.28 -13.91 4.20
C PRO A 47 0.18 -13.04 2.95
N VAL A 48 -0.25 -11.78 3.14
CA VAL A 48 -0.37 -10.79 2.06
C VAL A 48 0.42 -9.53 2.41
N PHE A 49 1.28 -9.10 1.47
CA PHE A 49 1.93 -7.80 1.50
C PHE A 49 1.60 -7.04 0.21
N ALA A 50 0.97 -5.88 0.34
CA ALA A 50 0.50 -5.09 -0.79
C ALA A 50 1.22 -3.73 -0.85
N ILE A 51 1.76 -3.36 -2.02
CA ILE A 51 2.63 -2.20 -2.22
C ILE A 51 2.00 -1.26 -3.26
N CYS A 52 1.85 0.01 -2.93
CA CYS A 52 1.38 1.09 -3.80
C CYS A 52 0.04 0.72 -4.48
N ARG A 53 0.02 0.44 -5.79
CA ARG A 53 -1.16 -0.04 -6.49
C ARG A 53 -1.77 -1.29 -5.82
N GLY A 54 -0.92 -2.19 -5.29
CA GLY A 54 -1.39 -3.37 -4.55
C GLY A 54 -2.23 -3.01 -3.32
N MET A 55 -1.87 -1.97 -2.56
CA MET A 55 -2.67 -1.46 -1.44
C MET A 55 -4.02 -0.91 -1.93
N GLN A 56 -4.03 -0.19 -3.03
CA GLN A 56 -5.25 0.36 -3.64
C GLN A 56 -6.18 -0.77 -4.10
N LEU A 57 -5.63 -1.77 -4.79
CA LEU A 57 -6.38 -2.94 -5.23
C LEU A 57 -6.92 -3.76 -4.05
N LEU A 58 -6.15 -3.91 -2.98
CA LEU A 58 -6.60 -4.54 -1.74
C LEU A 58 -7.82 -3.81 -1.16
N ASN A 59 -7.80 -2.48 -1.11
CA ASN A 59 -8.93 -1.67 -0.65
C ASN A 59 -10.16 -1.90 -1.53
N VAL A 60 -9.99 -1.88 -2.85
CA VAL A 60 -11.07 -2.15 -3.82
C VAL A 60 -11.62 -3.57 -3.69
N ALA A 61 -10.77 -4.58 -3.52
CA ALA A 61 -11.17 -5.97 -3.29
C ALA A 61 -12.03 -6.15 -2.03
N ARG A 62 -11.90 -5.22 -1.07
CA ARG A 62 -12.70 -5.18 0.17
C ARG A 62 -13.91 -4.25 0.06
N GLY A 63 -14.27 -3.78 -1.13
CA GLY A 63 -15.41 -2.91 -1.41
C GLY A 63 -15.16 -1.42 -1.16
N GLY A 64 -13.90 -1.03 -1.01
CA GLY A 64 -13.48 0.36 -0.86
C GLY A 64 -13.38 1.12 -2.19
N GLY A 65 -13.13 2.43 -2.11
CA GLY A 65 -12.93 3.32 -3.24
C GLY A 65 -11.58 4.02 -3.23
N LEU A 66 -11.26 4.69 -4.32
CA LEU A 66 -10.01 5.42 -4.50
C LEU A 66 -10.26 6.90 -4.79
N ILE A 67 -9.31 7.73 -4.41
CA ILE A 67 -9.12 9.08 -4.96
C ILE A 67 -8.30 8.89 -6.23
N GLN A 68 -8.90 9.13 -7.39
CA GLN A 68 -8.27 8.89 -8.69
C GLN A 68 -7.20 9.92 -9.06
N HIS A 69 -7.25 11.11 -8.46
CA HIS A 69 -6.26 12.17 -8.67
C HIS A 69 -6.07 12.98 -7.39
N LEU A 70 -5.04 12.65 -6.63
CA LEU A 70 -4.71 13.31 -5.35
C LEU A 70 -4.56 14.84 -5.45
N PRO A 71 -3.93 15.42 -6.50
CA PRO A 71 -3.78 16.86 -6.61
C PRO A 71 -5.10 17.64 -6.52
N ASP A 72 -6.22 17.07 -6.96
CA ASP A 72 -7.54 17.71 -6.87
C ASP A 72 -8.06 17.81 -5.41
N VAL A 73 -7.57 16.93 -4.53
CA VAL A 73 -7.98 16.85 -3.14
C VAL A 73 -7.01 17.59 -2.22
N VAL A 74 -5.71 17.35 -2.39
CA VAL A 74 -4.69 17.95 -1.53
C VAL A 74 -4.06 19.23 -2.09
N GLY A 75 -4.42 19.61 -3.32
CA GLY A 75 -4.00 20.85 -3.96
C GLY A 75 -2.52 20.91 -4.39
N ARG A 76 -1.84 19.77 -4.48
CA ARG A 76 -0.41 19.69 -4.85
C ARG A 76 -0.02 18.29 -5.36
N GLU A 77 1.03 18.21 -6.18
CA GLU A 77 1.55 16.96 -6.76
C GLU A 77 2.62 16.26 -5.89
N ARG A 78 2.62 16.49 -4.58
CA ARG A 78 3.66 16.02 -3.66
C ARG A 78 3.91 14.51 -3.71
N HIS A 79 2.89 13.72 -4.04
CA HIS A 79 2.96 12.27 -4.07
C HIS A 79 3.30 11.70 -5.46
N ALA A 80 3.13 12.50 -6.52
CA ALA A 80 3.26 12.06 -7.91
C ALA A 80 4.66 12.26 -8.51
N ASP A 81 5.52 13.05 -7.85
CA ASP A 81 6.86 13.33 -8.34
C ASP A 81 7.67 12.04 -8.49
N ALA A 82 7.78 11.55 -9.72
CA ALA A 82 8.63 10.42 -10.03
C ALA A 82 10.11 10.86 -9.99
N PRO A 83 10.87 10.54 -8.94
CA PRO A 83 12.27 10.89 -8.88
C PRO A 83 13.04 10.16 -9.99
N PRO A 84 14.21 10.67 -10.41
CA PRO A 84 15.11 9.92 -11.27
C PRO A 84 15.36 8.50 -10.76
N VAL A 85 15.63 7.56 -11.65
CA VAL A 85 15.77 6.12 -11.32
C VAL A 85 16.77 5.87 -10.18
N ASP A 86 17.84 6.63 -10.15
CA ASP A 86 18.90 6.58 -9.13
C ASP A 86 18.50 7.24 -7.79
N ALA A 87 17.36 7.93 -7.73
CA ALA A 87 16.87 8.65 -6.57
C ALA A 87 15.56 8.05 -5.97
N LYS A 88 15.08 6.94 -6.51
CA LYS A 88 13.82 6.29 -6.08
C LYS A 88 13.78 5.90 -4.59
N HIS A 89 14.93 5.73 -3.97
CA HIS A 89 15.08 5.44 -2.55
C HIS A 89 15.05 6.69 -1.65
N ARG A 90 15.02 7.91 -2.23
CA ARG A 90 15.05 9.15 -1.45
C ARG A 90 13.70 9.43 -0.79
N PRO A 91 13.73 10.11 0.39
CA PRO A 91 12.49 10.50 1.04
C PRO A 91 11.75 11.56 0.21
N ALA A 92 10.42 11.41 0.15
CA ALA A 92 9.51 12.39 -0.43
C ALA A 92 8.74 13.15 0.66
N HIS A 93 8.27 12.41 1.67
CA HIS A 93 7.54 12.98 2.81
C HIS A 93 7.61 12.04 4.03
N ALA A 94 7.16 12.56 5.17
CA ALA A 94 6.98 11.78 6.38
C ALA A 94 5.57 11.22 6.47
N VAL A 95 5.43 10.05 7.09
CA VAL A 95 4.14 9.46 7.47
C VAL A 95 4.08 9.24 8.97
N SER A 96 2.90 9.44 9.55
CA SER A 96 2.60 9.15 10.95
C SER A 96 1.83 7.84 11.06
N ILE A 97 2.21 6.99 12.03
CA ILE A 97 1.52 5.71 12.26
C ILE A 97 0.31 5.93 13.15
N ASP A 98 -0.86 5.43 12.72
CA ASP A 98 -2.14 5.56 13.38
C ASP A 98 -2.43 4.38 14.34
N GLY A 99 -2.18 4.58 15.63
CA GLY A 99 -2.56 3.64 16.68
C GLY A 99 -1.79 2.32 16.71
N PRO A 100 -2.12 1.43 17.63
CA PRO A 100 -1.46 0.15 17.78
C PRO A 100 -1.76 -0.79 16.61
N GLY A 101 -0.75 -1.52 16.14
CA GLY A 101 -0.89 -2.50 15.06
C GLY A 101 0.44 -3.08 14.64
N ARG A 102 0.41 -3.84 13.55
CA ARG A 102 1.59 -4.50 12.99
C ARG A 102 2.65 -3.50 12.57
N LEU A 103 2.25 -2.44 11.84
CA LEU A 103 3.19 -1.43 11.35
C LEU A 103 3.93 -0.76 12.50
N LEU A 104 3.19 -0.35 13.56
CA LEU A 104 3.81 0.22 14.76
C LEU A 104 4.75 -0.77 15.45
N GLY A 105 4.36 -2.04 15.54
CA GLY A 105 5.18 -3.10 16.14
C GLY A 105 6.46 -3.38 15.39
N LEU A 106 6.47 -3.21 14.05
CA LEU A 106 7.63 -3.43 13.21
C LEU A 106 8.58 -2.22 13.16
N LEU A 107 8.02 -1.02 13.07
CA LEU A 107 8.80 0.18 12.76
C LEU A 107 8.98 1.14 13.94
N GLY A 108 8.27 0.88 15.04
CA GLY A 108 8.30 1.73 16.23
C GLY A 108 7.47 3.02 16.06
N PRO A 109 7.36 3.81 17.15
CA PRO A 109 6.65 5.08 17.12
C PRO A 109 7.50 6.18 16.47
N GLY A 110 6.80 7.16 15.88
CA GLY A 110 7.40 8.36 15.30
C GLY A 110 7.12 8.48 13.81
N PRO A 111 7.43 9.64 13.24
CA PRO A 111 7.30 9.81 11.80
C PRO A 111 8.34 8.95 11.06
N LEU A 112 7.91 8.37 9.95
CA LEU A 112 8.75 7.61 9.04
C LEU A 112 8.94 8.41 7.76
N ASP A 113 10.19 8.58 7.32
CA ASP A 113 10.44 9.10 5.98
C ASP A 113 10.19 8.02 4.95
N VAL A 114 9.39 8.32 3.92
CA VAL A 114 9.06 7.38 2.84
C VAL A 114 9.27 8.03 1.47
N ASN A 115 9.51 7.21 0.46
CA ASN A 115 9.47 7.65 -0.93
C ASN A 115 8.01 7.71 -1.42
N SER A 116 7.77 8.36 -2.55
CA SER A 116 6.41 8.45 -3.11
C SER A 116 6.44 8.54 -4.63
N ARG A 117 5.52 7.84 -5.29
CA ARG A 117 5.35 7.81 -6.76
C ARG A 117 3.93 7.43 -7.11
N HIS A 118 2.93 8.11 -6.54
CA HIS A 118 1.54 7.81 -6.80
C HIS A 118 0.72 9.10 -6.90
N HIS A 119 -0.21 9.15 -7.83
CA HIS A 119 -1.20 10.24 -7.93
C HIS A 119 -2.60 9.79 -7.50
N GLN A 120 -2.77 8.50 -7.20
CA GLN A 120 -3.97 7.92 -6.63
C GLN A 120 -3.74 7.50 -5.18
N ALA A 121 -4.81 7.43 -4.39
CA ALA A 121 -4.77 6.92 -3.02
C ALA A 121 -6.08 6.25 -2.62
N VAL A 122 -6.05 5.52 -1.52
CA VAL A 122 -7.27 5.03 -0.87
C VAL A 122 -8.11 6.22 -0.39
N ASP A 123 -9.40 6.22 -0.72
CA ASP A 123 -10.35 7.20 -0.19
C ASP A 123 -10.66 6.85 1.28
N PRO A 124 -10.30 7.72 2.25
CA PRO A 124 -10.54 7.46 3.67
C PRO A 124 -12.03 7.38 4.02
N ALA A 125 -12.91 7.98 3.20
CA ALA A 125 -14.37 7.91 3.39
C ALA A 125 -14.96 6.59 2.83
N ARG A 126 -14.20 5.87 2.02
CA ARG A 126 -14.61 4.62 1.36
C ARG A 126 -13.58 3.51 1.63
N LEU A 127 -13.28 3.29 2.90
CA LEU A 127 -12.35 2.25 3.31
C LEU A 127 -12.97 0.86 3.14
N GLY A 128 -12.20 -0.08 2.63
CA GLY A 128 -12.61 -1.46 2.42
C GLY A 128 -12.96 -2.19 3.72
N ALA A 129 -13.96 -3.05 3.66
CA ALA A 129 -14.47 -3.76 4.82
C ALA A 129 -13.37 -4.59 5.52
N GLY A 130 -13.29 -4.46 6.86
CA GLY A 130 -12.33 -5.15 7.68
C GLY A 130 -10.90 -4.59 7.62
N LEU A 131 -10.69 -3.46 6.97
CA LEU A 131 -9.43 -2.72 6.96
C LEU A 131 -9.49 -1.54 7.92
N ARG A 132 -8.34 -1.12 8.42
CA ARG A 132 -8.11 0.14 9.10
C ARG A 132 -6.95 0.89 8.49
N ILE A 133 -6.95 2.18 8.64
CA ILE A 133 -5.81 3.01 8.28
C ILE A 133 -4.74 2.83 9.35
N ALA A 134 -3.52 2.53 8.93
CA ALA A 134 -2.38 2.29 9.80
C ALA A 134 -1.35 3.41 9.75
N ALA A 135 -1.33 4.22 8.67
CA ALA A 135 -0.49 5.41 8.59
C ALA A 135 -1.07 6.44 7.63
N ARG A 136 -0.70 7.73 7.86
CA ARG A 136 -1.08 8.87 7.01
C ARG A 136 0.09 9.82 6.80
N ALA A 137 0.11 10.46 5.64
CA ALA A 137 0.91 11.65 5.42
C ALA A 137 0.30 12.88 6.15
N ASP A 138 1.06 13.97 6.24
CA ASP A 138 0.64 15.21 6.91
C ASP A 138 -0.56 15.91 6.25
N ASP A 139 -0.82 15.63 4.97
CA ASP A 139 -1.98 16.12 4.23
C ASP A 139 -3.23 15.22 4.37
N GLY A 140 -3.15 14.16 5.16
CA GLY A 140 -4.22 13.21 5.40
C GLY A 140 -4.28 12.04 4.42
N THR A 141 -3.42 12.00 3.41
CA THR A 141 -3.34 10.88 2.46
C THR A 141 -3.11 9.57 3.20
N VAL A 142 -3.88 8.55 2.85
CA VAL A 142 -3.74 7.20 3.44
C VAL A 142 -2.48 6.54 2.90
N GLU A 143 -1.57 6.19 3.80
CA GLU A 143 -0.26 5.65 3.46
C GLU A 143 -0.06 4.18 3.86
N ALA A 144 -0.86 3.66 4.77
CA ALA A 144 -0.85 2.23 5.09
C ALA A 144 -2.21 1.71 5.55
N LEU A 145 -2.45 0.43 5.27
CA LEU A 145 -3.64 -0.31 5.71
C LEU A 145 -3.23 -1.60 6.43
N GLU A 146 -4.03 -1.96 7.42
CA GLU A 146 -3.97 -3.21 8.18
C GLU A 146 -5.37 -3.77 8.41
N PRO A 147 -5.50 -5.04 8.89
CA PRO A 147 -6.76 -5.54 9.39
C PRO A 147 -7.28 -4.67 10.55
N ALA A 148 -8.57 -4.36 10.54
CA ALA A 148 -9.23 -3.62 11.62
C ALA A 148 -9.21 -4.38 12.96
N GLN A 149 -9.17 -5.70 12.90
CA GLN A 149 -9.05 -6.57 14.05
C GLN A 149 -7.76 -7.40 13.92
N PRO A 150 -6.95 -7.49 14.99
CA PRO A 150 -5.80 -8.37 15.02
C PRO A 150 -6.21 -9.81 14.73
N GLY A 151 -5.44 -10.52 13.92
CA GLY A 151 -5.66 -11.92 13.58
C GLY A 151 -4.33 -12.66 13.40
N PRO A 152 -4.36 -13.99 13.32
CA PRO A 152 -3.15 -14.80 13.19
C PRO A 152 -2.43 -14.60 11.85
N GLY A 153 -3.14 -14.16 10.81
CA GLY A 153 -2.58 -13.95 9.47
C GLY A 153 -1.71 -12.71 9.38
N PHE A 154 -0.85 -12.68 8.38
CA PHE A 154 -0.10 -11.48 8.00
C PHE A 154 -0.83 -10.76 6.86
N LEU A 155 -1.32 -9.56 7.13
CA LEU A 155 -1.79 -8.61 6.13
C LEU A 155 -1.19 -7.25 6.46
N LEU A 156 -0.46 -6.67 5.52
CA LEU A 156 0.06 -5.31 5.59
C LEU A 156 0.04 -4.71 4.19
N ALA A 157 -0.37 -3.46 4.09
CA ALA A 157 -0.35 -2.72 2.84
C ALA A 157 0.23 -1.34 3.05
N VAL A 158 1.08 -0.90 2.13
CA VAL A 158 1.75 0.41 2.16
C VAL A 158 1.65 1.11 0.82
N GLN A 159 1.49 2.43 0.83
CA GLN A 159 1.35 3.22 -0.38
C GLN A 159 2.70 3.58 -1.00
N TRP A 160 3.74 3.74 -0.17
CA TRP A 160 5.10 3.98 -0.63
C TRP A 160 5.74 2.73 -1.23
N HIS A 161 6.98 2.85 -1.71
CA HIS A 161 7.74 1.78 -2.37
C HIS A 161 8.92 1.31 -1.51
N PRO A 162 8.69 0.43 -0.52
CA PRO A 162 9.76 -0.09 0.33
C PRO A 162 10.79 -0.92 -0.45
N GLU A 163 10.43 -1.49 -1.61
CA GLU A 163 11.35 -2.26 -2.46
C GLU A 163 12.49 -1.39 -3.01
N ASP A 164 12.21 -0.15 -3.39
CA ASP A 164 13.24 0.79 -3.83
C ASP A 164 14.12 1.26 -2.68
N ILE A 165 13.51 1.51 -1.51
CA ILE A 165 14.21 1.94 -0.29
C ILE A 165 15.15 0.82 0.21
N ALA A 166 14.72 -0.43 0.18
CA ALA A 166 15.51 -1.58 0.63
C ALA A 166 16.78 -1.80 -0.19
N LEU A 167 16.79 -1.33 -1.44
CA LEU A 167 17.95 -1.35 -2.34
C LEU A 167 18.81 -0.09 -2.26
N GLY A 168 18.37 0.92 -1.52
CA GLY A 168 19.04 2.20 -1.32
C GLY A 168 20.26 2.11 -0.39
N PRO A 169 20.89 3.25 -0.09
CA PRO A 169 22.04 3.32 0.81
C PRO A 169 21.67 2.88 2.24
N PRO A 170 22.64 2.41 3.03
CA PRO A 170 22.42 2.11 4.45
C PRO A 170 21.85 3.31 5.21
N GLY A 171 20.92 3.04 6.13
CA GLY A 171 20.31 4.07 6.98
C GLY A 171 18.93 3.65 7.48
N PRO A 172 18.31 4.48 8.34
CA PRO A 172 17.03 4.14 8.99
C PRO A 172 15.93 3.74 8.02
N MET A 173 15.74 4.46 6.92
CA MET A 173 14.72 4.13 5.91
C MET A 173 14.92 2.73 5.32
N ARG A 174 16.19 2.37 4.98
CA ARG A 174 16.49 1.04 4.46
C ARG A 174 16.23 -0.06 5.49
N GLU A 175 16.59 0.17 6.75
CA GLU A 175 16.34 -0.77 7.83
C GLU A 175 14.84 -0.98 8.04
N GLN A 176 14.06 0.08 8.06
CA GLN A 176 12.60 0.04 8.14
C GLN A 176 11.98 -0.72 6.95
N ALA A 177 12.41 -0.41 5.73
CA ALA A 177 11.92 -1.11 4.53
C ALA A 177 12.24 -2.61 4.58
N ARG A 178 13.46 -2.98 5.02
CA ARG A 178 13.85 -4.39 5.18
C ARG A 178 13.03 -5.10 6.24
N ALA A 179 12.74 -4.44 7.36
CA ALA A 179 11.91 -5.02 8.43
C ALA A 179 10.52 -5.43 7.92
N LEU A 180 9.91 -4.67 7.01
CA LEU A 180 8.64 -5.03 6.38
C LEU A 180 8.75 -6.34 5.58
N PHE A 181 9.78 -6.46 4.73
CA PHE A 181 9.99 -7.68 3.93
C PHE A 181 10.39 -8.88 4.78
N GLU A 182 11.22 -8.68 5.81
CA GLU A 182 11.64 -9.74 6.73
C GLU A 182 10.45 -10.29 7.52
N ALA A 183 9.56 -9.42 8.00
CA ALA A 183 8.33 -9.83 8.68
C ALA A 183 7.37 -10.61 7.75
N PHE A 184 7.17 -10.14 6.52
CA PHE A 184 6.39 -10.86 5.53
C PHE A 184 7.02 -12.23 5.19
N ALA A 185 8.33 -12.27 4.96
CA ALA A 185 9.04 -13.50 4.63
C ALA A 185 9.02 -14.52 5.79
N ALA A 186 9.08 -14.05 7.04
CA ALA A 186 8.92 -14.91 8.21
C ALA A 186 7.51 -15.53 8.23
N ALA A 187 6.47 -14.71 8.10
CA ALA A 187 5.10 -15.20 8.04
C ALA A 187 4.87 -16.17 6.86
N ALA A 188 5.48 -15.89 5.69
CA ALA A 188 5.35 -16.76 4.52
C ALA A 188 6.06 -18.13 4.71
N ARG A 189 7.16 -18.17 5.47
CA ARG A 189 7.83 -19.45 5.81
C ARG A 189 7.05 -20.28 6.82
N GLU A 190 6.35 -19.64 7.76
CA GLU A 190 5.53 -20.29 8.78
C GLU A 190 4.17 -20.76 8.24
N PHE A 191 3.75 -20.19 7.12
CA PHE A 191 2.48 -20.52 6.49
C PHE A 191 2.52 -21.94 5.91
N ALA A 192 1.69 -22.84 6.46
CA ALA A 192 1.39 -24.14 5.90
C ALA A 192 -0.05 -24.11 5.35
N PRO A 193 -0.26 -24.29 4.04
CA PRO A 193 -1.61 -24.41 3.51
C PRO A 193 -2.29 -25.65 4.10
N ALA A 194 -3.56 -25.49 4.47
CA ALA A 194 -4.38 -26.58 4.96
C ALA A 194 -4.73 -27.59 3.87
#